data_a19928290deb028842728812388acc79
#
_entry.id   a19928290deb028842728812388acc79
#
_cell.length_a   1.000
_cell.length_b   1.000
_cell.length_c   1.000
_cell.angle_alpha   90.00
_cell.angle_beta   90.00
_cell.angle_gamma   90.00
#
_symmetry.space_group_name_H-M   'P 1'
#
loop_
_entity.id
_entity.type
_entity.pdbx_description
1 polymer ?
#
loop_
_entity_poly.entity_id
_entity_poly.type
_entity_poly.pdbx_seq_one_letter_code
_entity_poly.pdbx_strand_id
1 'polypeptide(L)'
;MKHTAFSYVKLTLASMLVLLAGCACAWRLMKIQIVESDTYTAKRISTQKYTQTISATRGEIVDSSGKAIIENKVGYNVIIEPDTFPEDNAKGNQVLLSLTSILDENSVEWSTSLPISDTQPYTFTDDENAVSKLKENLKMNVYATADNCMDKLKSDYDIDDSYTPEQQRILAGIRYEMQLRGFSLSNRFTLAEDVPLNVVTELKERGVTLPGMDIVEEALRSVAQGDVVPHEIGTVGPIYAEEYEKLKSEGYALDDTVGKSGIERAMESTLRGTDGIKEITVENGVVVSSDMKTPVEAGKTVQLTVNSDYQRELQNILDGFINNFDSLRDSKTEQLGLKKISCGAIVVLDAKTA
;
A
#
# COMPACT_ATOMS: atom_id res chain seq x y z
N MET A 1 42.31 -63.12 -48.62
CA MET A 1 41.04 -63.52 -47.92
C MET A 1 40.98 -63.34 -46.42
N LYS A 2 42.10 -63.21 -45.69
CA LYS A 2 42.04 -63.00 -44.21
C LYS A 2 41.68 -61.58 -43.78
N HIS A 3 41.94 -60.53 -44.58
CA HIS A 3 41.66 -59.14 -44.20
C HIS A 3 40.18 -58.76 -44.30
N THR A 4 39.41 -59.31 -45.18
CA THR A 4 38.00 -59.07 -45.34
C THR A 4 37.13 -59.65 -44.23
N ALA A 5 37.46 -60.91 -43.78
CA ALA A 5 36.74 -61.54 -42.68
C ALA A 5 36.93 -60.76 -41.32
N PHE A 6 38.10 -60.20 -41.08
CA PHE A 6 38.38 -59.39 -39.88
C PHE A 6 37.65 -58.04 -39.89
N SER A 7 37.41 -57.46 -41.07
CA SER A 7 36.63 -56.26 -41.28
C SER A 7 35.11 -56.47 -41.02
N TYR A 8 34.56 -57.61 -41.52
CA TYR A 8 33.16 -57.96 -41.23
C TYR A 8 32.89 -58.24 -39.73
N VAL A 9 33.81 -58.88 -39.02
CA VAL A 9 33.69 -59.11 -37.55
C VAL A 9 33.70 -57.79 -36.80
N LYS A 10 34.51 -56.80 -37.18
CA LYS A 10 34.51 -55.47 -36.54
C LYS A 10 33.22 -54.72 -36.86
N LEU A 11 32.69 -54.80 -38.07
CA LEU A 11 31.45 -54.15 -38.46
C LEU A 11 30.25 -54.78 -37.74
N THR A 12 30.19 -56.10 -37.58
CA THR A 12 29.14 -56.79 -36.83
C THR A 12 29.22 -56.48 -35.32
N LEU A 13 30.40 -56.37 -34.77
CA LEU A 13 30.62 -55.97 -33.35
C LEU A 13 30.15 -54.52 -33.14
N ALA A 14 30.49 -53.62 -34.05
CA ALA A 14 30.06 -52.22 -33.96
C ALA A 14 28.54 -52.08 -34.10
N SER A 15 27.91 -52.82 -35.03
CA SER A 15 26.44 -52.79 -35.17
C SER A 15 25.73 -53.38 -33.96
N MET A 16 26.27 -54.43 -33.35
CA MET A 16 25.75 -55.02 -32.11
C MET A 16 25.83 -54.04 -30.92
N LEU A 17 26.90 -53.27 -30.83
CA LEU A 17 27.11 -52.25 -29.79
C LEU A 17 26.12 -51.09 -29.95
N VAL A 18 25.88 -50.65 -31.16
CA VAL A 18 24.86 -49.62 -31.46
C VAL A 18 23.45 -50.12 -31.11
N LEU A 19 23.14 -51.36 -31.42
CA LEU A 19 21.84 -51.98 -31.11
C LEU A 19 21.65 -52.15 -29.61
N LEU A 20 22.65 -52.53 -28.88
CA LEU A 20 22.66 -52.62 -27.42
C LEU A 20 22.44 -51.20 -26.77
N ALA A 21 23.13 -50.19 -27.28
CA ALA A 21 22.95 -48.81 -26.83
C ALA A 21 21.52 -48.31 -27.11
N GLY A 22 20.97 -48.61 -28.29
CA GLY A 22 19.58 -48.32 -28.65
C GLY A 22 18.57 -48.98 -27.71
N CYS A 23 18.76 -50.27 -27.41
CA CYS A 23 17.91 -51.00 -26.45
C CYS A 23 18.01 -50.42 -25.03
N ALA A 24 19.20 -50.03 -24.58
CA ALA A 24 19.38 -49.38 -23.28
C ALA A 24 18.69 -48.03 -23.20
N CYS A 25 18.77 -47.21 -24.27
CA CYS A 25 18.06 -45.95 -24.37
C CYS A 25 16.53 -46.13 -24.38
N ALA A 26 16.05 -47.13 -25.17
CA ALA A 26 14.62 -47.43 -25.22
C ALA A 26 14.10 -47.93 -23.87
N TRP A 27 14.85 -48.78 -23.18
CA TRP A 27 14.50 -49.21 -21.82
C TRP A 27 14.50 -48.06 -20.80
N ARG A 28 15.46 -47.18 -20.90
CA ARG A 28 15.52 -45.96 -20.03
C ARG A 28 14.34 -45.05 -20.30
N LEU A 29 13.97 -44.82 -21.58
CA LEU A 29 12.79 -44.04 -21.94
C LEU A 29 11.50 -44.69 -21.43
N MET A 30 11.36 -46.00 -21.61
CA MET A 30 10.21 -46.75 -21.14
C MET A 30 10.08 -46.69 -19.59
N LYS A 31 11.22 -46.78 -18.88
CA LYS A 31 11.26 -46.61 -17.43
C LYS A 31 10.79 -45.23 -17.00
N ILE A 32 11.26 -44.16 -17.65
CA ILE A 32 10.88 -42.77 -17.36
C ILE A 32 9.41 -42.51 -17.71
N GLN A 33 8.92 -43.01 -18.83
CA GLN A 33 7.58 -42.71 -19.32
C GLN A 33 6.47 -43.55 -18.70
N ILE A 34 6.78 -44.79 -18.28
CA ILE A 34 5.77 -45.72 -17.75
C ILE A 34 5.94 -45.95 -16.24
N VAL A 35 7.13 -46.27 -15.78
CA VAL A 35 7.36 -46.62 -14.36
C VAL A 35 7.53 -45.40 -13.45
N GLU A 36 8.19 -44.38 -13.95
CA GLU A 36 8.48 -43.17 -13.21
C GLU A 36 7.59 -41.99 -13.64
N SER A 37 6.56 -42.26 -14.48
CA SER A 37 5.64 -41.26 -15.06
C SER A 37 5.00 -40.39 -13.95
N ASP A 38 4.50 -41.02 -12.89
CA ASP A 38 3.83 -40.30 -11.81
C ASP A 38 4.80 -39.39 -11.03
N THR A 39 6.07 -39.81 -10.87
CA THR A 39 7.10 -39.02 -10.21
C THR A 39 7.52 -37.79 -11.03
N TYR A 40 7.59 -37.95 -12.34
CA TYR A 40 7.90 -36.82 -13.25
C TYR A 40 6.70 -35.94 -13.52
N THR A 41 5.48 -36.49 -13.51
CA THR A 41 4.23 -35.73 -13.58
C THR A 41 4.03 -34.91 -12.29
N ALA A 42 4.28 -35.48 -11.12
CA ALA A 42 4.30 -34.76 -9.86
C ALA A 42 5.34 -33.62 -9.82
N LYS A 43 6.51 -33.82 -10.43
CA LYS A 43 7.53 -32.77 -10.60
C LYS A 43 7.16 -31.71 -11.64
N ARG A 44 6.25 -31.98 -12.57
CA ARG A 44 5.72 -31.02 -13.53
C ARG A 44 4.65 -30.12 -12.92
N ILE A 45 3.96 -30.55 -11.87
CA ILE A 45 3.03 -29.73 -11.12
C ILE A 45 3.89 -28.73 -10.36
N SER A 46 4.04 -27.54 -10.92
CA SER A 46 4.68 -26.43 -10.23
C SER A 46 3.72 -25.98 -9.12
N THR A 47 3.85 -26.57 -7.95
CA THR A 47 3.15 -26.10 -6.75
C THR A 47 3.91 -24.93 -6.19
N GLN A 48 3.32 -23.76 -6.25
CA GLN A 48 3.83 -22.54 -5.62
C GLN A 48 2.95 -22.22 -4.42
N LYS A 49 3.58 -21.88 -3.31
CA LYS A 49 2.90 -21.43 -2.11
C LYS A 49 3.17 -19.95 -1.92
N TYR A 50 2.10 -19.18 -1.85
CA TYR A 50 2.12 -17.77 -1.55
C TYR A 50 1.56 -17.54 -0.17
N THR A 51 2.15 -16.61 0.55
CA THR A 51 1.66 -16.17 1.83
C THR A 51 1.08 -14.77 1.66
N GLN A 52 -0.20 -14.63 1.97
CA GLN A 52 -0.89 -13.35 1.95
C GLN A 52 -1.16 -12.91 3.39
N THR A 53 -0.71 -11.72 3.76
CA THR A 53 -1.08 -11.09 5.03
C THR A 53 -2.45 -10.46 4.90
N ILE A 54 -3.31 -10.70 5.90
CA ILE A 54 -4.63 -10.08 6.01
C ILE A 54 -4.56 -9.15 7.22
N SER A 55 -4.63 -7.86 6.97
CA SER A 55 -4.50 -6.84 8.01
C SER A 55 -5.63 -6.94 9.04
N ALA A 56 -5.29 -6.82 10.30
CA ALA A 56 -6.25 -6.80 11.38
C ALA A 56 -6.96 -5.44 11.44
N THR A 57 -8.25 -5.48 11.77
CA THR A 57 -9.00 -4.25 12.06
C THR A 57 -8.48 -3.63 13.35
N ARG A 58 -8.10 -2.35 13.30
CA ARG A 58 -7.63 -1.60 14.47
C ARG A 58 -8.76 -1.39 15.48
N GLY A 59 -8.48 -1.45 16.78
CA GLY A 59 -9.46 -1.22 17.85
C GLY A 59 -10.03 0.21 17.80
N GLU A 60 -11.27 0.37 18.22
CA GLU A 60 -11.94 1.66 18.28
C GLU A 60 -11.49 2.47 19.49
N ILE A 61 -11.68 3.80 19.46
CA ILE A 61 -11.52 4.68 20.61
C ILE A 61 -12.89 5.24 20.94
N VAL A 62 -13.36 4.97 22.15
CA VAL A 62 -14.69 5.37 22.61
C VAL A 62 -14.60 6.28 23.83
N ASP A 63 -15.61 7.10 24.06
CA ASP A 63 -15.74 7.94 25.24
C ASP A 63 -16.15 7.15 26.48
N SER A 64 -16.30 7.84 27.61
CA SER A 64 -16.70 7.23 28.89
C SER A 64 -18.09 6.59 28.88
N SER A 65 -18.95 6.95 27.92
CA SER A 65 -20.29 6.38 27.71
C SER A 65 -20.31 5.22 26.69
N GLY A 66 -19.18 4.94 26.04
CA GLY A 66 -19.09 3.95 24.96
C GLY A 66 -19.40 4.49 23.58
N LYS A 67 -19.54 5.81 23.42
CA LYS A 67 -19.79 6.46 22.13
C LYS A 67 -18.48 6.57 21.34
N ALA A 68 -18.48 6.13 20.08
CA ALA A 68 -17.28 6.16 19.25
C ALA A 68 -16.77 7.60 19.02
N ILE A 69 -15.49 7.81 19.27
CA ILE A 69 -14.75 9.01 18.86
C ILE A 69 -13.98 8.70 17.58
N ILE A 70 -13.32 7.54 17.56
CA ILE A 70 -12.66 6.99 16.37
C ILE A 70 -13.22 5.58 16.13
N GLU A 71 -13.69 5.36 14.93
CA GLU A 71 -14.26 4.09 14.48
C GLU A 71 -13.58 3.60 13.19
N ASN A 72 -13.94 2.40 12.76
CA ASN A 72 -13.55 1.90 11.45
C ASN A 72 -14.79 1.86 10.55
N LYS A 73 -14.67 2.47 9.38
CA LYS A 73 -15.67 2.34 8.31
C LYS A 73 -15.16 1.41 7.23
N VAL A 74 -16.06 0.73 6.55
CA VAL A 74 -15.70 -0.01 5.34
C VAL A 74 -15.43 1.01 4.24
N GLY A 75 -14.22 0.97 3.69
CA GLY A 75 -13.81 1.74 2.55
C GLY A 75 -13.36 0.83 1.41
N TYR A 76 -13.22 1.40 0.23
CA TYR A 76 -12.78 0.71 -0.97
C TYR A 76 -11.48 1.34 -1.46
N ASN A 77 -10.44 0.54 -1.57
CA ASN A 77 -9.16 0.98 -2.10
C ASN A 77 -8.97 0.44 -3.51
N VAL A 78 -8.49 1.30 -4.41
CA VAL A 78 -8.05 0.89 -5.75
C VAL A 78 -6.60 0.48 -5.67
N ILE A 79 -6.34 -0.79 -5.97
CA ILE A 79 -5.01 -1.39 -5.89
C ILE A 79 -4.52 -1.83 -7.27
N ILE A 80 -3.21 -1.93 -7.39
CA ILE A 80 -2.53 -2.54 -8.54
C ILE A 80 -1.96 -3.88 -8.09
N GLU A 81 -2.49 -4.97 -8.67
CA GLU A 81 -2.03 -6.33 -8.44
C GLU A 81 -0.87 -6.66 -9.41
N PRO A 82 0.30 -7.02 -8.89
CA PRO A 82 1.50 -7.17 -9.70
C PRO A 82 1.48 -8.37 -10.66
N ASP A 83 0.73 -9.42 -10.34
CA ASP A 83 0.63 -10.65 -11.14
C ASP A 83 -0.18 -10.47 -12.43
N THR A 84 -1.09 -9.50 -12.45
CA THR A 84 -1.97 -9.18 -13.58
C THR A 84 -1.65 -7.84 -14.23
N PHE A 85 -0.80 -7.02 -13.59
CA PHE A 85 -0.34 -5.76 -14.14
C PHE A 85 0.66 -6.00 -15.28
N PRO A 86 0.60 -5.24 -16.40
CA PRO A 86 1.48 -5.46 -17.54
C PRO A 86 2.97 -5.33 -17.18
N GLU A 87 3.78 -6.34 -17.53
CA GLU A 87 5.25 -6.27 -17.39
C GLU A 87 5.87 -5.23 -18.34
N ASP A 88 5.19 -4.98 -19.48
CA ASP A 88 5.57 -3.94 -20.44
C ASP A 88 5.23 -2.57 -19.88
N ASN A 89 6.25 -1.73 -19.68
CA ASN A 89 6.09 -0.41 -19.09
C ASN A 89 5.11 0.47 -19.89
N ALA A 90 5.19 0.46 -21.23
CA ALA A 90 4.32 1.29 -22.05
C ALA A 90 2.83 0.93 -21.88
N LYS A 91 2.52 -0.37 -21.82
CA LYS A 91 1.16 -0.84 -21.53
C LYS A 91 0.73 -0.52 -20.11
N GLY A 92 1.61 -0.72 -19.13
CA GLY A 92 1.37 -0.33 -17.74
C GLY A 92 1.09 1.15 -17.59
N ASN A 93 1.83 2.01 -18.31
CA ASN A 93 1.61 3.46 -18.33
C ASN A 93 0.22 3.83 -18.89
N GLN A 94 -0.25 3.13 -19.94
CA GLN A 94 -1.60 3.34 -20.46
C GLN A 94 -2.68 3.00 -19.44
N VAL A 95 -2.51 1.90 -18.70
CA VAL A 95 -3.44 1.52 -17.62
C VAL A 95 -3.46 2.58 -16.53
N LEU A 96 -2.28 3.01 -16.05
CA LEU A 96 -2.18 4.03 -15.01
C LEU A 96 -2.83 5.35 -15.41
N LEU A 97 -2.60 5.83 -16.65
CA LEU A 97 -3.27 7.05 -17.15
C LEU A 97 -4.79 6.89 -17.27
N SER A 98 -5.25 5.72 -17.70
CA SER A 98 -6.69 5.46 -17.78
C SER A 98 -7.33 5.45 -16.39
N LEU A 99 -6.65 4.87 -15.40
CA LEU A 99 -7.10 4.85 -14.01
C LEU A 99 -7.15 6.26 -13.42
N THR A 100 -6.05 7.02 -13.54
CA THR A 100 -6.01 8.39 -13.00
C THR A 100 -7.04 9.30 -13.65
N SER A 101 -7.28 9.17 -14.96
CA SER A 101 -8.32 9.91 -15.65
C SER A 101 -9.71 9.65 -15.05
N ILE A 102 -10.04 8.39 -14.77
CA ILE A 102 -11.32 8.04 -14.14
C ILE A 102 -11.42 8.60 -12.71
N LEU A 103 -10.32 8.51 -11.94
CA LEU A 103 -10.29 9.04 -10.58
C LEU A 103 -10.45 10.56 -10.57
N ASP A 104 -9.76 11.28 -11.46
CA ASP A 104 -9.81 12.74 -11.61
C ASP A 104 -11.20 13.21 -12.06
N GLU A 105 -11.82 12.52 -13.05
CA GLU A 105 -13.19 12.79 -13.50
C GLU A 105 -14.22 12.70 -12.37
N ASN A 106 -13.95 11.83 -11.39
CA ASN A 106 -14.79 11.61 -10.22
C ASN A 106 -14.32 12.37 -8.97
N SER A 107 -13.30 13.23 -9.09
CA SER A 107 -12.71 13.99 -7.97
C SER A 107 -12.23 13.10 -6.82
N VAL A 108 -11.72 11.92 -7.14
CA VAL A 108 -11.11 11.02 -6.18
C VAL A 108 -9.63 11.36 -6.07
N GLU A 109 -9.19 11.63 -4.85
CA GLU A 109 -7.78 11.94 -4.61
C GLU A 109 -6.91 10.68 -4.72
N TRP A 110 -5.81 10.82 -5.39
CA TRP A 110 -4.71 9.87 -5.42
C TRP A 110 -3.42 10.64 -5.22
N SER A 111 -2.42 10.06 -4.60
CA SER A 111 -1.24 10.79 -4.19
C SER A 111 0.04 10.24 -4.77
N THR A 112 1.00 11.15 -5.03
CA THR A 112 2.38 10.81 -5.30
C THR A 112 3.29 11.62 -4.39
N SER A 113 4.38 11.00 -3.95
CA SER A 113 5.39 11.67 -3.12
C SER A 113 6.55 12.25 -3.93
N LEU A 114 6.41 12.36 -5.26
CA LEU A 114 7.48 12.89 -6.12
C LEU A 114 7.69 14.38 -5.84
N PRO A 115 8.87 14.79 -5.32
CA PRO A 115 9.14 16.17 -4.90
C PRO A 115 9.53 17.08 -6.08
N ILE A 116 8.72 17.05 -7.14
CA ILE A 116 8.88 17.87 -8.36
C ILE A 116 7.54 18.54 -8.64
N SER A 117 7.56 19.77 -9.11
CA SER A 117 6.35 20.54 -9.49
C SER A 117 5.51 19.82 -10.55
N ASP A 118 4.21 20.07 -10.56
CA ASP A 118 3.29 19.41 -11.50
C ASP A 118 3.36 19.99 -12.92
N THR A 119 3.90 21.20 -13.07
CA THR A 119 3.97 21.92 -14.34
C THR A 119 5.39 22.27 -14.74
N GLN A 120 5.65 22.35 -16.04
CA GLN A 120 6.92 22.85 -16.58
C GLN A 120 7.02 24.38 -16.48
N PRO A 121 8.23 24.95 -16.26
CA PRO A 121 9.50 24.25 -16.03
C PRO A 121 9.52 23.53 -14.70
N TYR A 122 10.02 22.29 -14.68
CA TYR A 122 10.05 21.50 -13.46
C TYR A 122 11.00 22.11 -12.42
N THR A 123 10.49 22.21 -11.19
CA THR A 123 11.25 22.68 -10.03
C THR A 123 11.10 21.69 -8.89
N PHE A 124 12.07 21.64 -7.98
CA PHE A 124 11.91 20.84 -6.77
C PHE A 124 10.98 21.54 -5.79
N THR A 125 10.31 20.74 -4.96
CA THR A 125 9.57 21.25 -3.80
C THR A 125 10.53 21.73 -2.71
N ASP A 126 9.99 22.42 -1.71
CA ASP A 126 10.79 22.96 -0.57
C ASP A 126 11.27 21.86 0.40
N ASP A 127 10.85 20.60 0.22
CA ASP A 127 11.30 19.47 1.03
C ASP A 127 12.66 18.95 0.55
N GLU A 128 13.73 19.51 1.11
CA GLU A 128 15.10 19.13 0.80
C GLU A 128 15.40 17.65 1.09
N ASN A 129 14.74 17.04 2.09
CA ASN A 129 14.93 15.64 2.43
C ASN A 129 14.33 14.74 1.33
N ALA A 130 13.10 15.03 0.90
CA ALA A 130 12.45 14.30 -0.19
C ALA A 130 13.25 14.43 -1.50
N VAL A 131 13.75 15.62 -1.81
CA VAL A 131 14.60 15.86 -2.99
C VAL A 131 15.91 15.06 -2.91
N SER A 132 16.55 15.03 -1.76
CA SER A 132 17.78 14.25 -1.56
C SER A 132 17.53 12.75 -1.74
N LYS A 133 16.45 12.23 -1.17
CA LYS A 133 16.02 10.82 -1.33
C LYS A 133 15.70 10.49 -2.79
N LEU A 134 15.02 11.39 -3.51
CA LEU A 134 14.75 11.21 -4.94
C LEU A 134 16.05 11.01 -5.72
N LYS A 135 17.03 11.93 -5.54
CA LYS A 135 18.32 11.86 -6.24
C LYS A 135 19.09 10.58 -5.89
N GLU A 136 19.06 10.16 -4.63
CA GLU A 136 19.69 8.92 -4.18
C GLU A 136 19.02 7.68 -4.82
N ASN A 137 17.71 7.60 -4.80
CA ASN A 137 16.94 6.48 -5.38
C ASN A 137 17.17 6.38 -6.90
N LEU A 138 17.26 7.51 -7.59
CA LEU A 138 17.55 7.56 -9.02
C LEU A 138 19.05 7.42 -9.34
N LYS A 139 19.91 7.31 -8.32
CA LYS A 139 21.38 7.29 -8.45
C LYS A 139 21.91 8.50 -9.24
N MET A 140 21.32 9.66 -9.00
CA MET A 140 21.65 10.91 -9.65
C MET A 140 22.66 11.72 -8.82
N ASN A 141 23.37 12.62 -9.48
CA ASN A 141 24.29 13.54 -8.81
C ASN A 141 23.51 14.55 -7.95
N VAL A 142 24.09 15.01 -6.85
CA VAL A 142 23.52 16.04 -5.96
C VAL A 142 23.13 17.31 -6.71
N TYR A 143 23.88 17.66 -7.76
CA TYR A 143 23.64 18.85 -8.61
C TYR A 143 22.57 18.61 -9.71
N ALA A 144 21.98 17.43 -9.80
CA ALA A 144 20.94 17.15 -10.80
C ALA A 144 19.75 18.09 -10.60
N THR A 145 19.22 18.61 -11.71
CA THR A 145 18.02 19.44 -11.72
C THR A 145 16.75 18.59 -11.68
N ALA A 146 15.60 19.22 -11.46
CA ALA A 146 14.31 18.53 -11.52
C ALA A 146 14.05 17.93 -12.91
N ASP A 147 14.43 18.66 -14.00
CA ASP A 147 14.33 18.15 -15.37
C ASP A 147 15.20 16.90 -15.56
N ASN A 148 16.43 16.88 -15.03
CA ASN A 148 17.28 15.68 -15.12
C ASN A 148 16.65 14.47 -14.41
N CYS A 149 16.01 14.69 -13.26
CA CYS A 149 15.30 13.64 -12.55
C CYS A 149 14.08 13.14 -13.32
N MET A 150 13.31 14.05 -13.94
CA MET A 150 12.19 13.70 -14.81
C MET A 150 12.63 12.90 -16.03
N ASP A 151 13.69 13.33 -16.72
CA ASP A 151 14.25 12.60 -17.87
C ASP A 151 14.69 11.19 -17.49
N LYS A 152 15.29 11.05 -16.29
CA LYS A 152 15.70 9.75 -15.76
C LYS A 152 14.47 8.85 -15.49
N LEU A 153 13.44 9.38 -14.84
CA LEU A 153 12.18 8.64 -14.59
C LEU A 153 11.50 8.24 -15.89
N LYS A 154 11.45 9.15 -16.88
CA LYS A 154 10.91 8.84 -18.21
C LYS A 154 11.66 7.70 -18.88
N SER A 155 12.98 7.73 -18.81
CA SER A 155 13.84 6.68 -19.39
C SER A 155 13.69 5.35 -18.63
N ASP A 156 13.59 5.35 -17.30
CA ASP A 156 13.52 4.13 -16.50
C ASP A 156 12.18 3.42 -16.64
N TYR A 157 11.11 4.16 -16.92
CA TYR A 157 9.74 3.63 -17.01
C TYR A 157 9.11 3.72 -18.39
N ASP A 158 9.91 3.94 -19.45
CA ASP A 158 9.46 4.02 -20.84
C ASP A 158 8.27 4.97 -21.05
N ILE A 159 8.33 6.15 -20.39
CA ILE A 159 7.31 7.18 -20.53
C ILE A 159 7.55 7.93 -21.84
N ASP A 160 6.64 7.72 -22.79
CA ASP A 160 6.77 8.24 -24.15
C ASP A 160 6.63 9.77 -24.19
N ASP A 161 7.41 10.42 -25.06
CA ASP A 161 7.38 11.88 -25.26
C ASP A 161 6.10 12.36 -25.98
N SER A 162 5.29 11.44 -26.54
CA SER A 162 3.96 11.77 -27.10
C SER A 162 2.93 12.12 -26.03
N TYR A 163 3.14 11.73 -24.76
CA TYR A 163 2.28 12.16 -23.66
C TYR A 163 2.48 13.64 -23.35
N THR A 164 1.43 14.29 -22.90
CA THR A 164 1.52 15.68 -22.43
C THR A 164 2.46 15.79 -21.22
N PRO A 165 3.09 16.96 -20.99
CA PRO A 165 3.95 17.13 -19.82
C PRO A 165 3.29 16.78 -18.49
N GLU A 166 2.00 17.06 -18.36
CA GLU A 166 1.18 16.71 -17.21
C GLU A 166 1.05 15.19 -17.07
N GLN A 167 0.72 14.48 -18.16
CA GLN A 167 0.65 13.02 -18.15
C GLN A 167 2.00 12.38 -17.84
N GLN A 168 3.09 12.92 -18.39
CA GLN A 168 4.44 12.45 -18.07
C GLN A 168 4.74 12.62 -16.58
N ARG A 169 4.35 13.75 -15.99
CA ARG A 169 4.53 14.02 -14.56
C ARG A 169 3.71 13.07 -13.68
N ILE A 170 2.44 12.82 -14.04
CA ILE A 170 1.56 11.86 -13.37
C ILE A 170 2.19 10.46 -13.35
N LEU A 171 2.58 9.97 -14.53
CA LEU A 171 3.21 8.66 -14.66
C LEU A 171 4.50 8.55 -13.86
N ALA A 172 5.39 9.54 -13.98
CA ALA A 172 6.64 9.58 -13.23
C ALA A 172 6.38 9.54 -11.72
N GLY A 173 5.37 10.26 -11.24
CA GLY A 173 4.98 10.28 -9.84
C GLY A 173 4.50 8.92 -9.35
N ILE A 174 3.56 8.30 -10.05
CA ILE A 174 3.02 6.99 -9.66
C ILE A 174 4.12 5.92 -9.71
N ARG A 175 4.92 5.87 -10.78
CA ARG A 175 6.02 4.90 -10.90
C ARG A 175 7.06 5.05 -9.80
N TYR A 176 7.39 6.29 -9.45
CA TYR A 176 8.29 6.57 -8.33
C TYR A 176 7.68 6.11 -7.00
N GLU A 177 6.39 6.37 -6.77
CA GLU A 177 5.68 5.91 -5.57
C GLU A 177 5.63 4.38 -5.49
N MET A 178 5.32 3.71 -6.60
CA MET A 178 5.37 2.24 -6.70
C MET A 178 6.76 1.70 -6.31
N GLN A 179 7.83 2.35 -6.78
CA GLN A 179 9.20 1.99 -6.42
C GLN A 179 9.47 2.19 -4.92
N LEU A 180 9.06 3.33 -4.35
CA LEU A 180 9.26 3.64 -2.93
C LEU A 180 8.54 2.65 -2.02
N ARG A 181 7.35 2.20 -2.40
CA ARG A 181 6.55 1.22 -1.66
C ARG A 181 6.93 -0.23 -1.98
N GLY A 182 7.95 -0.45 -2.80
CA GLY A 182 8.47 -1.77 -3.11
C GLY A 182 7.48 -2.65 -3.88
N PHE A 183 6.73 -2.05 -4.83
CA PHE A 183 5.84 -2.80 -5.71
C PHE A 183 6.56 -3.97 -6.36
N SER A 184 6.07 -5.18 -6.14
CA SER A 184 6.68 -6.44 -6.58
C SER A 184 5.63 -7.56 -6.53
N LEU A 185 5.95 -8.74 -7.05
CA LEU A 185 5.04 -9.91 -7.01
C LEU A 185 4.54 -10.27 -5.60
N SER A 186 5.22 -9.85 -4.55
CA SER A 186 4.82 -10.08 -3.16
C SER A 186 4.16 -8.87 -2.50
N ASN A 187 4.13 -7.71 -3.17
CA ASN A 187 3.63 -6.48 -2.59
C ASN A 187 2.83 -5.67 -3.61
N ARG A 188 1.53 -5.58 -3.40
CA ARG A 188 0.60 -4.78 -4.20
C ARG A 188 0.79 -3.28 -3.94
N PHE A 189 0.27 -2.45 -4.82
CA PHE A 189 0.32 -1.00 -4.69
C PHE A 189 -1.08 -0.41 -4.57
N THR A 190 -1.34 0.35 -3.52
CA THR A 190 -2.58 1.11 -3.36
C THR A 190 -2.44 2.45 -4.06
N LEU A 191 -3.25 2.67 -5.10
CA LEU A 191 -3.26 3.89 -5.89
C LEU A 191 -4.16 4.96 -5.27
N ALA A 192 -5.37 4.59 -4.85
CA ALA A 192 -6.34 5.48 -4.21
C ALA A 192 -7.05 4.78 -3.06
N GLU A 193 -7.32 5.53 -2.00
CA GLU A 193 -8.00 5.04 -0.79
C GLU A 193 -9.38 5.67 -0.65
N ASP A 194 -10.29 5.00 0.07
CA ASP A 194 -11.63 5.49 0.39
C ASP A 194 -12.45 5.92 -0.84
N VAL A 195 -12.36 5.14 -1.90
CA VAL A 195 -13.02 5.45 -3.17
C VAL A 195 -14.54 5.30 -3.06
N PRO A 196 -15.33 6.28 -3.51
CA PRO A 196 -16.79 6.22 -3.45
C PRO A 196 -17.36 5.05 -4.26
N LEU A 197 -18.47 4.46 -3.77
CA LEU A 197 -19.07 3.25 -4.35
C LEU A 197 -19.49 3.41 -5.83
N ASN A 198 -19.88 4.61 -6.25
CA ASN A 198 -20.19 4.88 -7.66
C ASN A 198 -18.97 4.73 -8.55
N VAL A 199 -17.80 5.17 -8.09
CA VAL A 199 -16.52 5.05 -8.81
C VAL A 199 -16.04 3.59 -8.81
N VAL A 200 -16.20 2.89 -7.68
CA VAL A 200 -15.97 1.45 -7.58
C VAL A 200 -16.76 0.69 -8.65
N THR A 201 -18.03 1.03 -8.84
CA THR A 201 -18.88 0.40 -9.84
C THR A 201 -18.37 0.66 -11.25
N GLU A 202 -18.03 1.91 -11.57
CA GLU A 202 -17.47 2.31 -12.86
C GLU A 202 -16.15 1.59 -13.16
N LEU A 203 -15.24 1.53 -12.19
CA LEU A 203 -13.97 0.85 -12.34
C LEU A 203 -14.15 -0.66 -12.56
N LYS A 204 -15.08 -1.30 -11.84
CA LYS A 204 -15.39 -2.73 -12.03
C LYS A 204 -15.99 -3.01 -13.41
N GLU A 205 -16.84 -2.15 -13.93
CA GLU A 205 -17.38 -2.26 -15.29
C GLU A 205 -16.28 -2.16 -16.36
N ARG A 206 -15.27 -1.32 -16.13
CA ARG A 206 -14.13 -1.11 -17.03
C ARG A 206 -12.97 -2.08 -16.78
N GLY A 207 -13.07 -2.96 -15.78
CA GLY A 207 -11.98 -3.84 -15.33
C GLY A 207 -11.30 -4.67 -16.42
N VAL A 208 -12.03 -5.08 -17.46
CA VAL A 208 -11.46 -5.81 -18.63
C VAL A 208 -10.41 -4.98 -19.38
N THR A 209 -10.54 -3.66 -19.37
CA THR A 209 -9.63 -2.72 -20.05
C THR A 209 -8.51 -2.19 -19.13
N LEU A 210 -8.55 -2.54 -17.85
CA LEU A 210 -7.64 -2.08 -16.82
C LEU A 210 -6.91 -3.28 -16.15
N PRO A 211 -6.07 -4.02 -16.90
CA PRO A 211 -5.37 -5.18 -16.36
C PRO A 211 -4.48 -4.77 -15.17
N GLY A 212 -4.52 -5.57 -14.13
CA GLY A 212 -3.80 -5.31 -12.88
C GLY A 212 -4.52 -4.40 -11.89
N MET A 213 -5.63 -3.78 -12.25
CA MET A 213 -6.47 -3.04 -11.31
C MET A 213 -7.39 -4.01 -10.57
N ASP A 214 -7.44 -3.87 -9.24
CA ASP A 214 -8.44 -4.52 -8.40
C ASP A 214 -8.95 -3.56 -7.33
N ILE A 215 -10.06 -3.93 -6.69
CA ILE A 215 -10.69 -3.13 -5.63
C ILE A 215 -10.83 -4.00 -4.39
N VAL A 216 -10.23 -3.52 -3.31
CA VAL A 216 -10.22 -4.21 -2.03
C VAL A 216 -11.04 -3.44 -1.01
N GLU A 217 -11.87 -4.17 -0.27
CA GLU A 217 -12.55 -3.64 0.91
C GLU A 217 -11.59 -3.66 2.10
N GLU A 218 -11.38 -2.50 2.71
CA GLU A 218 -10.54 -2.35 3.89
C GLU A 218 -11.26 -1.55 4.98
N ALA A 219 -10.89 -1.84 6.23
CA ALA A 219 -11.38 -1.09 7.38
C ALA A 219 -10.58 0.20 7.53
N LEU A 220 -11.14 1.30 7.06
CA LEU A 220 -10.51 2.62 7.11
C LEU A 220 -10.79 3.31 8.44
N ARG A 221 -9.77 3.96 8.99
CA ARG A 221 -9.87 4.75 10.21
C ARG A 221 -10.71 6.00 9.97
N SER A 222 -11.80 6.14 10.70
CA SER A 222 -12.73 7.25 10.57
C SER A 222 -12.91 8.00 11.88
N VAL A 223 -12.91 9.32 11.80
CA VAL A 223 -13.15 10.20 12.95
C VAL A 223 -14.65 10.45 13.06
N ALA A 224 -15.31 9.78 14.01
CA ALA A 224 -16.74 9.94 14.23
C ALA A 224 -17.06 11.26 14.94
N GLN A 225 -16.15 11.78 15.78
CA GLN A 225 -16.30 13.02 16.54
C GLN A 225 -14.99 13.81 16.55
N GLY A 226 -14.70 14.52 15.44
CA GLY A 226 -13.46 15.25 15.22
C GLY A 226 -13.26 16.50 16.09
N ASP A 227 -14.32 16.96 16.75
CA ASP A 227 -14.34 18.10 17.65
C ASP A 227 -13.98 17.73 19.11
N VAL A 228 -13.90 16.41 19.41
CA VAL A 228 -13.62 15.92 20.76
C VAL A 228 -12.16 15.56 20.93
N VAL A 229 -11.44 16.29 21.74
CA VAL A 229 -10.03 16.11 22.15
C VAL A 229 -9.09 15.65 21.01
N PRO A 230 -9.08 16.33 19.84
CA PRO A 230 -8.34 15.86 18.67
C PRO A 230 -6.83 15.75 18.90
N HIS A 231 -6.25 16.60 19.73
CA HIS A 231 -4.82 16.59 20.02
C HIS A 231 -4.40 15.41 20.89
N GLU A 232 -5.25 15.00 21.82
CA GLU A 232 -5.03 13.85 22.71
C GLU A 232 -5.24 12.52 21.97
N ILE A 233 -6.20 12.45 21.04
CA ILE A 233 -6.42 11.27 20.21
C ILE A 233 -5.19 11.01 19.34
N GLY A 234 -4.68 12.03 18.68
CA GLY A 234 -3.56 11.92 17.77
C GLY A 234 -3.94 11.42 16.39
N THR A 235 -2.93 10.94 15.66
CA THR A 235 -3.04 10.52 14.28
C THR A 235 -2.41 9.15 14.03
N VAL A 236 -2.87 8.44 13.01
CA VAL A 236 -2.23 7.27 12.44
C VAL A 236 -1.58 7.63 11.10
N GLY A 237 -0.62 6.87 10.68
CA GLY A 237 0.04 7.07 9.38
C GLY A 237 0.96 5.92 9.01
N PRO A 238 1.47 5.90 7.77
CA PRO A 238 2.35 4.85 7.28
C PRO A 238 3.66 4.81 8.07
N ILE A 239 4.25 3.63 8.15
CA ILE A 239 5.56 3.44 8.78
C ILE A 239 6.64 4.04 7.87
N TYR A 240 7.52 4.86 8.46
CA TYR A 240 8.69 5.36 7.75
C TYR A 240 9.87 4.39 7.89
N ALA A 241 10.79 4.41 6.93
CA ALA A 241 11.94 3.48 6.91
C ALA A 241 12.75 3.46 8.21
N GLU A 242 12.89 4.61 8.88
CA GLU A 242 13.61 4.74 10.15
C GLU A 242 12.85 4.08 11.32
N GLU A 243 11.52 4.10 11.28
CA GLU A 243 10.66 3.44 12.27
C GLU A 243 10.62 1.93 12.00
N TYR A 244 10.58 1.54 10.74
CA TYR A 244 10.52 0.14 10.32
C TYR A 244 11.67 -0.71 10.87
N GLU A 245 12.90 -0.17 10.89
CA GLU A 245 14.05 -0.87 11.45
C GLU A 245 13.84 -1.33 12.91
N LYS A 246 13.00 -0.62 13.66
CA LYS A 246 12.65 -0.98 15.04
C LYS A 246 11.43 -1.89 15.08
N LEU A 247 10.42 -1.58 14.28
CA LEU A 247 9.10 -2.22 14.32
C LEU A 247 9.07 -3.58 13.59
N LYS A 248 9.97 -3.84 12.64
CA LYS A 248 10.03 -5.12 11.95
C LYS A 248 10.22 -6.33 12.88
N SER A 249 10.94 -6.13 13.99
CA SER A 249 11.11 -7.20 15.01
C SER A 249 9.84 -7.45 15.82
N GLU A 250 8.87 -6.53 15.77
CA GLU A 250 7.56 -6.62 16.42
C GLU A 250 6.47 -7.10 15.44
N GLY A 251 6.87 -7.52 14.23
CA GLY A 251 5.99 -8.10 13.22
C GLY A 251 5.24 -7.07 12.36
N TYR A 252 5.76 -5.84 12.25
CA TYR A 252 5.21 -4.85 11.31
C TYR A 252 5.74 -5.05 9.90
N ALA A 253 4.87 -4.86 8.91
CA ALA A 253 5.24 -4.72 7.51
C ALA A 253 5.56 -3.25 7.17
N LEU A 254 6.20 -3.01 6.05
CA LEU A 254 6.60 -1.65 5.64
C LEU A 254 5.40 -0.79 5.22
N ASP A 255 4.34 -1.44 4.76
CA ASP A 255 3.07 -0.86 4.33
C ASP A 255 2.03 -0.72 5.46
N ASP A 256 2.36 -1.17 6.68
CA ASP A 256 1.49 -1.01 7.84
C ASP A 256 1.32 0.46 8.24
N THR A 257 0.20 0.75 8.90
CA THR A 257 -0.04 2.02 9.57
C THR A 257 0.21 1.89 11.07
N VAL A 258 0.79 2.94 11.66
CA VAL A 258 1.09 3.01 13.09
C VAL A 258 0.61 4.33 13.68
N GLY A 259 0.29 4.35 14.97
CA GLY A 259 -0.02 5.57 15.70
C GLY A 259 1.18 6.51 15.76
N LYS A 260 1.03 7.72 15.21
CA LYS A 260 2.10 8.73 15.14
C LYS A 260 2.14 9.64 16.35
N SER A 261 0.99 9.90 16.96
CA SER A 261 0.86 10.81 18.10
C SER A 261 -0.29 10.40 19.02
N GLY A 262 -0.39 11.07 20.17
CA GLY A 262 -1.50 10.95 21.12
C GLY A 262 -1.78 9.54 21.63
N ILE A 263 -3.06 9.25 21.86
CA ILE A 263 -3.56 7.95 22.33
C ILE A 263 -3.33 6.88 21.28
N GLU A 264 -3.46 7.21 20.00
CA GLU A 264 -3.19 6.28 18.90
C GLU A 264 -1.78 5.67 19.00
N ARG A 265 -0.78 6.51 19.35
CA ARG A 265 0.60 6.05 19.56
C ARG A 265 0.78 5.39 20.94
N ALA A 266 0.23 5.98 22.00
CA ALA A 266 0.44 5.49 23.37
C ALA A 266 -0.18 4.11 23.60
N MET A 267 -1.31 3.83 22.90
CA MET A 267 -2.06 2.58 23.02
C MET A 267 -1.90 1.68 21.78
N GLU A 268 -0.84 1.89 20.99
CA GLU A 268 -0.56 1.15 19.77
C GLU A 268 -0.67 -0.36 19.95
N SER A 269 -0.01 -0.93 20.97
CA SER A 269 -0.03 -2.36 21.26
C SER A 269 -1.42 -2.91 21.64
N THR A 270 -2.34 -2.05 22.04
CA THR A 270 -3.72 -2.42 22.38
C THR A 270 -4.65 -2.25 21.17
N LEU A 271 -4.46 -1.14 20.45
CA LEU A 271 -5.27 -0.78 19.29
C LEU A 271 -4.92 -1.59 18.05
N ARG A 272 -3.64 -1.92 17.82
CA ARG A 272 -3.23 -2.81 16.73
C ARG A 272 -3.76 -4.22 17.00
N GLY A 273 -4.42 -4.81 16.04
CA GLY A 273 -4.76 -6.24 16.10
C GLY A 273 -3.54 -7.12 15.80
N THR A 274 -3.81 -8.36 15.56
CA THR A 274 -2.82 -9.34 15.04
C THR A 274 -3.25 -9.74 13.64
N ASP A 275 -2.38 -9.48 12.67
CA ASP A 275 -2.66 -9.81 11.28
C ASP A 275 -2.75 -11.31 11.08
N GLY A 276 -3.66 -11.70 10.19
CA GLY A 276 -3.81 -13.07 9.78
C GLY A 276 -2.84 -13.43 8.66
N ILE A 277 -2.52 -14.71 8.57
CA ILE A 277 -1.70 -15.27 7.50
C ILE A 277 -2.53 -16.29 6.74
N LYS A 278 -2.72 -16.05 5.46
CA LYS A 278 -3.39 -16.93 4.52
C LYS A 278 -2.37 -17.56 3.59
N GLU A 279 -2.31 -18.89 3.55
CA GLU A 279 -1.49 -19.63 2.59
C GLU A 279 -2.34 -19.98 1.37
N ILE A 280 -1.90 -19.52 0.21
CA ILE A 280 -2.51 -19.80 -1.08
C ILE A 280 -1.59 -20.76 -1.82
N THR A 281 -2.13 -21.94 -2.17
CA THR A 281 -1.40 -22.93 -2.97
C THR A 281 -1.90 -22.86 -4.41
N VAL A 282 -0.97 -22.61 -5.30
CA VAL A 282 -1.23 -22.52 -6.75
C VAL A 282 -0.56 -23.69 -7.43
N GLU A 283 -1.31 -24.45 -8.23
CA GLU A 283 -0.82 -25.54 -9.07
C GLU A 283 -1.09 -25.22 -10.54
N ASN A 284 -0.04 -25.17 -11.33
CA ASN A 284 -0.12 -24.83 -12.76
C ASN A 284 -0.87 -23.51 -13.05
N GLY A 285 -0.71 -22.52 -12.21
CA GLY A 285 -1.39 -21.23 -12.36
C GLY A 285 -2.84 -21.18 -11.86
N VAL A 286 -3.33 -22.26 -11.23
CA VAL A 286 -4.68 -22.34 -10.67
C VAL A 286 -4.61 -22.46 -9.15
N VAL A 287 -5.37 -21.65 -8.42
CA VAL A 287 -5.49 -21.74 -6.97
C VAL A 287 -6.21 -23.04 -6.61
N VAL A 288 -5.52 -23.95 -5.93
CA VAL A 288 -6.06 -25.27 -5.50
C VAL A 288 -6.45 -25.27 -4.03
N SER A 289 -5.81 -24.46 -3.19
CA SER A 289 -6.23 -24.26 -1.81
C SER A 289 -5.91 -22.86 -1.33
N SER A 290 -6.68 -22.41 -0.34
CA SER A 290 -6.55 -21.10 0.29
C SER A 290 -6.94 -21.24 1.75
N ASP A 291 -5.95 -21.48 2.61
CA ASP A 291 -6.12 -21.84 4.00
C ASP A 291 -5.60 -20.75 4.94
N MET A 292 -6.38 -20.40 5.97
CA MET A 292 -5.95 -19.49 7.00
C MET A 292 -4.97 -20.21 7.94
N LYS A 293 -3.71 -19.82 7.93
CA LYS A 293 -2.66 -20.35 8.83
C LYS A 293 -2.73 -19.73 10.21
N THR A 294 -2.89 -18.41 10.24
CA THR A 294 -3.05 -17.63 11.46
C THR A 294 -4.34 -16.83 11.33
N PRO A 295 -5.28 -16.94 12.28
CA PRO A 295 -6.49 -16.15 12.25
C PRO A 295 -6.19 -14.67 12.48
N VAL A 296 -7.01 -13.80 11.90
CA VAL A 296 -6.98 -12.35 12.17
C VAL A 296 -7.60 -12.11 13.55
N GLU A 297 -6.92 -11.33 14.38
CA GLU A 297 -7.45 -10.86 15.66
C GLU A 297 -7.57 -9.35 15.67
N ALA A 298 -8.78 -8.81 15.72
CA ALA A 298 -9.01 -7.37 15.78
C ALA A 298 -8.37 -6.73 17.03
N GLY A 299 -7.93 -5.49 16.91
CA GLY A 299 -7.45 -4.70 18.03
C GLY A 299 -8.54 -4.45 19.08
N LYS A 300 -8.13 -4.18 20.31
CA LYS A 300 -9.05 -3.95 21.43
C LYS A 300 -9.49 -2.50 21.45
N THR A 301 -10.76 -2.29 21.80
CA THR A 301 -11.32 -0.95 22.01
C THR A 301 -10.70 -0.29 23.23
N VAL A 302 -10.32 0.98 23.08
CA VAL A 302 -9.81 1.82 24.17
C VAL A 302 -10.92 2.78 24.59
N GLN A 303 -11.35 2.68 25.87
CA GLN A 303 -12.34 3.58 26.45
C GLN A 303 -11.64 4.72 27.20
N LEU A 304 -11.98 5.94 26.84
CA LEU A 304 -11.49 7.14 27.50
C LEU A 304 -12.38 7.52 28.71
N THR A 305 -11.81 8.30 29.58
CA THR A 305 -12.55 8.89 30.71
C THR A 305 -13.30 10.16 30.32
N VAL A 306 -13.03 10.72 29.14
CA VAL A 306 -13.71 11.89 28.59
C VAL A 306 -15.13 11.54 28.20
N ASN A 307 -16.10 12.41 28.53
CA ASN A 307 -17.46 12.35 28.00
C ASN A 307 -17.57 13.33 26.83
N SER A 308 -17.84 12.81 25.65
CA SER A 308 -17.82 13.58 24.38
C SER A 308 -18.92 14.66 24.35
N ASP A 309 -20.12 14.37 24.85
CA ASP A 309 -21.22 15.32 24.86
C ASP A 309 -20.97 16.45 25.82
N TYR A 310 -20.39 16.14 27.02
CA TYR A 310 -20.01 17.15 27.99
C TYR A 310 -18.87 18.03 27.47
N GLN A 311 -17.87 17.45 26.85
CA GLN A 311 -16.76 18.19 26.24
C GLN A 311 -17.25 19.16 25.15
N ARG A 312 -18.15 18.73 24.31
CA ARG A 312 -18.74 19.56 23.24
C ARG A 312 -19.58 20.70 23.79
N GLU A 313 -20.34 20.44 24.84
CA GLU A 313 -21.14 21.50 25.46
C GLU A 313 -20.25 22.56 26.10
N LEU A 314 -19.16 22.18 26.76
CA LEU A 314 -18.19 23.14 27.30
C LEU A 314 -17.52 23.96 26.20
N GLN A 315 -17.18 23.32 25.06
CA GLN A 315 -16.62 24.01 23.89
C GLN A 315 -17.61 25.04 23.34
N ASN A 316 -18.87 24.66 23.16
CA ASN A 316 -19.94 25.58 22.71
C ASN A 316 -20.13 26.78 23.65
N ILE A 317 -20.07 26.54 24.95
CA ILE A 317 -20.17 27.62 25.96
C ILE A 317 -18.99 28.57 25.84
N LEU A 318 -17.77 28.03 25.70
CA LEU A 318 -16.56 28.84 25.55
C LEU A 318 -16.57 29.66 24.26
N ASP A 319 -16.92 29.05 23.14
CA ASP A 319 -17.02 29.71 21.84
C ASP A 319 -18.10 30.80 21.88
N GLY A 320 -19.24 30.49 22.44
CA GLY A 320 -20.31 31.47 22.65
C GLY A 320 -19.86 32.67 23.52
N PHE A 321 -19.12 32.40 24.58
CA PHE A 321 -18.56 33.45 25.43
C PHE A 321 -17.54 34.33 24.68
N ILE A 322 -16.59 33.71 23.98
CA ILE A 322 -15.56 34.43 23.22
C ILE A 322 -16.19 35.28 22.10
N ASN A 323 -17.13 34.73 21.35
CA ASN A 323 -17.81 35.43 20.25
C ASN A 323 -18.65 36.62 20.75
N ASN A 324 -19.25 36.50 21.92
CA ASN A 324 -20.04 37.58 22.54
C ASN A 324 -19.21 38.55 23.34
N PHE A 325 -17.96 38.24 23.68
CA PHE A 325 -17.11 39.06 24.54
C PHE A 325 -16.87 40.45 23.98
N ASP A 326 -16.73 40.57 22.66
CA ASP A 326 -16.55 41.85 21.98
C ASP A 326 -17.75 42.79 22.17
N SER A 327 -18.96 42.25 22.33
CA SER A 327 -20.17 43.04 22.62
C SER A 327 -20.21 43.61 24.03
N LEU A 328 -19.44 43.02 24.96
CA LEU A 328 -19.31 43.46 26.35
C LEU A 328 -18.16 44.44 26.54
N ARG A 329 -17.36 44.69 25.50
CA ARG A 329 -16.25 45.68 25.58
C ARG A 329 -16.80 47.08 25.56
N ASP A 330 -16.35 47.86 26.49
CA ASP A 330 -16.66 49.27 26.53
C ASP A 330 -15.76 50.11 25.60
N SER A 331 -16.17 51.36 25.31
CA SER A 331 -15.41 52.29 24.48
C SER A 331 -14.01 52.62 25.01
N LYS A 332 -13.74 52.43 26.29
CA LYS A 332 -12.41 52.64 26.90
C LYS A 332 -11.45 51.52 26.51
N THR A 333 -11.92 50.29 26.49
CA THR A 333 -11.11 49.10 26.10
C THR A 333 -10.65 49.22 24.65
N GLU A 334 -11.52 49.74 23.78
CA GLU A 334 -11.23 49.97 22.37
C GLU A 334 -10.21 51.10 22.16
N GLN A 335 -10.32 52.19 22.94
CA GLN A 335 -9.35 53.30 22.93
C GLN A 335 -7.96 52.91 23.41
N LEU A 336 -7.84 51.90 24.27
CA LEU A 336 -6.57 51.36 24.75
C LEU A 336 -5.86 50.46 23.78
N GLY A 337 -6.45 50.18 22.58
CA GLY A 337 -5.84 49.36 21.51
C GLY A 337 -5.65 47.89 21.93
N LEU A 338 -6.42 47.39 22.89
CA LEU A 338 -6.34 45.98 23.31
C LEU A 338 -6.87 45.09 22.21
N LYS A 339 -6.10 44.01 21.93
CA LYS A 339 -6.46 43.05 20.88
C LYS A 339 -7.76 42.33 21.22
N LYS A 340 -8.46 41.91 20.20
CA LYS A 340 -9.63 41.05 20.26
C LYS A 340 -9.25 39.70 20.94
N ILE A 341 -10.08 39.21 21.86
CA ILE A 341 -9.89 37.88 22.44
C ILE A 341 -10.31 36.85 21.42
N SER A 342 -9.40 35.95 21.11
CA SER A 342 -9.61 34.87 20.11
C SER A 342 -9.44 33.46 20.67
N CYS A 343 -9.07 33.35 21.98
CA CYS A 343 -8.88 32.05 22.62
C CYS A 343 -9.22 32.12 24.11
N GLY A 344 -9.56 30.98 24.68
CA GLY A 344 -9.86 30.81 26.11
C GLY A 344 -9.67 29.36 26.54
N ALA A 345 -9.80 29.09 27.82
CA ALA A 345 -9.77 27.76 28.39
C ALA A 345 -10.81 27.64 29.52
N ILE A 346 -11.44 26.48 29.62
CA ILE A 346 -12.33 26.11 30.72
C ILE A 346 -11.69 24.92 31.47
N VAL A 347 -11.65 25.02 32.80
CA VAL A 347 -11.25 23.93 33.66
C VAL A 347 -12.44 23.62 34.60
N VAL A 348 -12.85 22.36 34.59
CA VAL A 348 -13.94 21.86 35.43
C VAL A 348 -13.36 20.84 36.40
N LEU A 349 -13.61 21.04 37.70
CA LEU A 349 -13.14 20.18 38.78
C LEU A 349 -14.34 19.58 39.53
N ASP A 350 -14.24 18.31 39.89
CA ASP A 350 -15.21 17.70 40.81
C ASP A 350 -14.91 18.19 42.24
N ALA A 351 -15.84 18.90 42.82
CA ALA A 351 -15.69 19.47 44.17
C ALA A 351 -15.57 18.44 45.31
N LYS A 352 -15.85 17.16 45.03
CA LYS A 352 -15.76 16.07 46.01
C LYS A 352 -14.43 15.32 45.96
N THR A 353 -13.76 15.34 44.81
CA THR A 353 -12.54 14.54 44.53
C THR A 353 -11.33 15.43 44.23
N ALA A 354 -11.50 16.74 44.10
CA ALA A 354 -10.44 17.71 43.77
C ALA A 354 -9.59 18.06 45.00
#